data_914566444d2cf0a2c74f50a6fdddde17
#
_entry.id   914566444d2cf0a2c74f50a6fdddde17
#
_cell.length_a   1.000
_cell.length_b   1.000
_cell.length_c   1.000
_cell.angle_alpha   90.00
_cell.angle_beta   90.00
_cell.angle_gamma   90.00
#
_symmetry.space_group_name_H-M   'P 1'
#
loop_
_entity.id
_entity.type
_entity.pdbx_description
1 polymer ?
#
loop_
_entity_poly.entity_id
_entity_poly.type
_entity_poly.pdbx_seq_one_letter_code
_entity_poly.pdbx_strand_id
1 'polypeptide(L)'
;MIISIFNNKGGVGKTTLLYHLGWALAEMGKKILLLDLDPQCNLTIQSLDETKIQNIWDSENEFIDDFKNAKDKCENFKDFSSKNHSIHFLLKPLEDGTGDDFLSSPINLAENLDIIPGRLSLQFFESTVSQRWSDAFTGNPQAIRIVSSIRQIAERYTKEYKYDYILIDTSPSLGDLNKISVSLSDAFFVPCSPDIFSIYGIKNIGKSLERWIRNFDILFKLLSQTQRDLFPQKLVKLIGYTLYKAQRRAGSRNPLEIPQAHYNHAEAIPKEIKNNIPEYLYADVDIKENIGGKSIIYTNNTFPSMSQRYHRPMWRVPNADLDRDDAGTVTGNRSMYIETKKAYLEFAKDFMERISHV
;
A
#
# COMPACT_ATOMS: atom_id res chain seq x y z
N MET A 1 -11.73 -1.93 -6.60
CA MET A 1 -11.74 -1.22 -5.31
C MET A 1 -10.31 -0.86 -4.93
N ILE A 2 -10.07 0.33 -4.36
CA ILE A 2 -8.74 0.85 -4.01
C ILE A 2 -8.58 0.80 -2.50
N ILE A 3 -7.54 0.12 -2.01
CA ILE A 3 -7.34 -0.16 -0.59
C ILE A 3 -5.92 0.20 -0.17
N SER A 4 -5.77 1.03 0.86
CA SER A 4 -4.47 1.42 1.41
C SER A 4 -4.13 0.66 2.69
N ILE A 5 -2.88 0.23 2.83
CA ILE A 5 -2.33 -0.19 4.12
C ILE A 5 -1.68 1.03 4.78
N PHE A 6 -2.07 1.36 6.01
CA PHE A 6 -1.60 2.59 6.62
C PHE A 6 -1.24 2.45 8.10
N ASN A 7 -0.04 2.83 8.43
CA ASN A 7 0.41 3.10 9.79
C ASN A 7 1.63 4.04 9.73
N ASN A 8 1.63 5.07 10.57
CA ASN A 8 2.74 6.04 10.67
C ASN A 8 3.96 5.50 11.42
N LYS A 9 3.89 4.29 11.96
CA LYS A 9 5.02 3.60 12.56
C LYS A 9 5.81 2.81 11.51
N GLY A 10 7.13 3.01 11.46
CA GLY A 10 8.03 2.19 10.67
C GLY A 10 8.18 0.76 11.23
N GLY A 11 8.49 -0.19 10.38
CA GLY A 11 8.82 -1.56 10.80
C GLY A 11 7.66 -2.46 11.24
N VAL A 12 6.41 -1.99 11.21
CA VAL A 12 5.22 -2.82 11.53
C VAL A 12 4.88 -3.87 10.48
N GLY A 13 5.62 -3.89 9.36
CA GLY A 13 5.46 -4.89 8.31
C GLY A 13 4.40 -4.56 7.26
N LYS A 14 4.06 -3.28 7.04
CA LYS A 14 3.12 -2.85 5.99
C LYS A 14 3.40 -3.53 4.65
N THR A 15 4.55 -3.26 4.09
CA THR A 15 4.99 -3.77 2.78
C THR A 15 4.95 -5.29 2.71
N THR A 16 5.55 -5.98 3.69
CA THR A 16 5.56 -7.45 3.74
C THR A 16 4.15 -8.02 3.77
N LEU A 17 3.28 -7.44 4.58
CA LEU A 17 1.89 -7.86 4.71
C LEU A 17 1.12 -7.64 3.41
N LEU A 18 1.25 -6.44 2.82
CA LEU A 18 0.56 -6.09 1.57
C LEU A 18 1.00 -6.98 0.41
N TYR A 19 2.31 -7.22 0.27
CA TYR A 19 2.86 -8.09 -0.75
C TYR A 19 2.29 -9.50 -0.69
N HIS A 20 2.32 -10.12 0.50
CA HIS A 20 1.81 -11.48 0.69
C HIS A 20 0.27 -11.55 0.59
N LEU A 21 -0.44 -10.51 1.01
CA LEU A 21 -1.89 -10.40 0.79
C LEU A 21 -2.21 -10.35 -0.72
N GLY A 22 -1.49 -9.55 -1.50
CA GLY A 22 -1.65 -9.48 -2.95
C GLY A 22 -1.47 -10.85 -3.62
N TRP A 23 -0.42 -11.58 -3.25
CA TRP A 23 -0.20 -12.94 -3.71
C TRP A 23 -1.30 -13.91 -3.30
N ALA A 24 -1.76 -13.85 -2.05
CA ALA A 24 -2.84 -14.73 -1.57
C ALA A 24 -4.16 -14.47 -2.31
N LEU A 25 -4.53 -13.21 -2.51
CA LEU A 25 -5.72 -12.82 -3.27
C LEU A 25 -5.63 -13.26 -4.74
N ALA A 26 -4.46 -13.10 -5.37
CA ALA A 26 -4.23 -13.53 -6.75
C ALA A 26 -4.36 -15.06 -6.88
N GLU A 27 -3.81 -15.83 -5.94
CA GLU A 27 -3.97 -17.30 -5.90
C GLU A 27 -5.42 -17.74 -5.59
N MET A 28 -6.26 -16.84 -5.07
CA MET A 28 -7.70 -17.02 -4.92
C MET A 28 -8.49 -16.56 -6.16
N GLY A 29 -7.81 -16.21 -7.26
CA GLY A 29 -8.43 -15.83 -8.54
C GLY A 29 -8.85 -14.36 -8.62
N LYS A 30 -8.44 -13.49 -7.69
CA LYS A 30 -8.68 -12.05 -7.76
C LYS A 30 -7.60 -11.37 -8.58
N LYS A 31 -7.97 -10.45 -9.45
CA LYS A 31 -7.02 -9.67 -10.24
C LYS A 31 -6.54 -8.45 -9.46
N ILE A 32 -5.25 -8.42 -9.15
CA ILE A 32 -4.64 -7.50 -8.18
C ILE A 32 -3.60 -6.60 -8.86
N LEU A 33 -3.66 -5.31 -8.56
CA LEU A 33 -2.55 -4.38 -8.82
C LEU A 33 -1.96 -3.92 -7.49
N LEU A 34 -0.65 -4.10 -7.34
CA LEU A 34 0.12 -3.49 -6.28
C LEU A 34 0.61 -2.12 -6.74
N LEU A 35 0.50 -1.11 -5.88
CA LEU A 35 0.95 0.25 -6.16
C LEU A 35 1.87 0.72 -5.03
N ASP A 36 3.15 0.96 -5.35
CA ASP A 36 4.15 1.38 -4.38
C ASP A 36 4.21 2.91 -4.29
N LEU A 37 3.63 3.47 -3.22
CA LEU A 37 3.66 4.91 -2.91
C LEU A 37 4.58 5.24 -1.73
N ASP A 38 5.40 4.29 -1.25
CA ASP A 38 6.46 4.60 -0.31
C ASP A 38 7.71 5.08 -1.07
N PRO A 39 8.22 6.31 -0.86
CA PRO A 39 9.47 6.75 -1.47
C PRO A 39 10.69 5.88 -1.10
N GLN A 40 10.59 5.00 -0.11
CA GLN A 40 11.63 4.00 0.19
C GLN A 40 11.57 2.78 -0.75
N CYS A 41 10.54 2.66 -1.59
CA CYS A 41 10.39 1.63 -2.63
C CYS A 41 10.50 0.19 -2.12
N ASN A 42 10.10 -0.06 -0.87
CA ASN A 42 10.23 -1.38 -0.26
C ASN A 42 9.38 -2.45 -0.96
N LEU A 43 8.18 -2.10 -1.45
CA LEU A 43 7.33 -3.02 -2.21
C LEU A 43 7.94 -3.33 -3.58
N THR A 44 8.55 -2.36 -4.22
CA THR A 44 9.28 -2.51 -5.49
C THR A 44 10.47 -3.46 -5.32
N ILE A 45 11.31 -3.24 -4.31
CA ILE A 45 12.47 -4.10 -3.99
C ILE A 45 12.03 -5.51 -3.58
N GLN A 46 10.89 -5.64 -2.90
CA GLN A 46 10.30 -6.94 -2.57
C GLN A 46 9.85 -7.72 -3.82
N SER A 47 9.42 -7.01 -4.86
CA SER A 47 8.73 -7.58 -6.02
C SER A 47 9.62 -7.81 -7.23
N LEU A 48 10.67 -7.01 -7.43
CA LEU A 48 11.49 -6.97 -8.65
C LEU A 48 12.97 -7.12 -8.34
N ASP A 49 13.70 -7.74 -9.24
CA ASP A 49 15.16 -7.80 -9.18
C ASP A 49 15.80 -6.42 -9.43
N GLU A 50 17.02 -6.25 -8.92
CA GLU A 50 17.75 -4.99 -8.96
C GLU A 50 18.00 -4.51 -10.39
N THR A 51 18.34 -5.42 -11.32
CA THR A 51 18.58 -5.07 -12.71
C THR A 51 17.35 -4.48 -13.38
N LYS A 52 16.18 -5.06 -13.11
CA LYS A 52 14.91 -4.56 -13.66
C LYS A 52 14.55 -3.19 -13.08
N ILE A 53 14.77 -2.99 -11.78
CA ILE A 53 14.55 -1.70 -11.13
C ILE A 53 15.46 -0.64 -11.74
N GLN A 54 16.76 -0.91 -11.86
CA GLN A 54 17.74 0.01 -12.44
C GLN A 54 17.37 0.37 -13.89
N ASN A 55 17.06 -0.60 -14.73
CA ASN A 55 16.66 -0.35 -16.12
C ASN A 55 15.45 0.57 -16.24
N ILE A 56 14.46 0.41 -15.38
CA ILE A 56 13.28 1.29 -15.34
C ILE A 56 13.70 2.70 -14.92
N TRP A 57 14.38 2.84 -13.79
CA TRP A 57 14.75 4.14 -13.26
C TRP A 57 15.72 4.90 -14.17
N ASP A 58 16.69 4.23 -14.77
CA ASP A 58 17.64 4.87 -15.70
C ASP A 58 16.95 5.35 -16.96
N SER A 59 15.99 4.59 -17.50
CA SER A 59 15.21 5.02 -18.67
C SER A 59 14.33 6.26 -18.40
N GLU A 60 14.02 6.53 -17.15
CA GLU A 60 13.15 7.64 -16.73
C GLU A 60 13.92 8.89 -16.30
N ASN A 61 15.23 8.83 -16.03
CA ASN A 61 16.00 9.92 -15.41
C ASN A 61 15.75 11.27 -16.07
N GLU A 62 15.90 11.36 -17.41
CA GLU A 62 15.72 12.62 -18.14
C GLU A 62 14.25 13.14 -18.03
N PHE A 63 13.26 12.22 -18.01
CA PHE A 63 11.85 12.59 -17.87
C PHE A 63 11.52 13.08 -16.46
N ILE A 64 12.17 12.52 -15.44
CA ILE A 64 12.00 12.98 -14.05
C ILE A 64 12.64 14.36 -13.85
N ASP A 65 13.74 14.64 -14.53
CA ASP A 65 14.41 15.95 -14.45
C ASP A 65 13.62 17.04 -15.18
N ASP A 66 13.20 16.78 -16.43
CA ASP A 66 12.42 17.73 -17.27
C ASP A 66 11.57 16.95 -18.28
N PHE A 67 10.31 16.66 -17.91
CA PHE A 67 9.43 15.83 -18.71
C PHE A 67 9.21 16.35 -20.12
N LYS A 68 9.00 17.65 -20.27
CA LYS A 68 8.73 18.26 -21.58
C LYS A 68 9.93 18.11 -22.51
N ASN A 69 11.12 18.47 -22.04
CA ASN A 69 12.33 18.42 -22.86
C ASN A 69 12.70 16.96 -23.23
N ALA A 70 12.58 16.02 -22.28
CA ALA A 70 12.83 14.60 -22.54
C ALA A 70 11.82 14.04 -23.56
N LYS A 71 10.54 14.39 -23.44
CA LYS A 71 9.51 14.00 -24.39
C LYS A 71 9.78 14.53 -25.80
N ASP A 72 10.15 15.81 -25.92
CA ASP A 72 10.41 16.46 -27.22
C ASP A 72 11.63 15.82 -27.93
N LYS A 73 12.57 15.25 -27.18
CA LYS A 73 13.74 14.50 -27.72
C LYS A 73 13.45 13.01 -28.00
N CYS A 74 12.35 12.47 -27.46
CA CYS A 74 12.01 11.08 -27.61
C CYS A 74 11.37 10.82 -28.97
N GLU A 75 12.04 10.06 -29.85
CA GLU A 75 11.56 9.79 -31.22
C GLU A 75 10.18 9.11 -31.26
N ASN A 76 9.88 8.24 -30.31
CA ASN A 76 8.60 7.54 -30.21
C ASN A 76 8.10 7.49 -28.76
N PHE A 77 7.67 8.64 -28.25
CA PHE A 77 7.16 8.76 -26.88
C PHE A 77 5.97 7.83 -26.60
N LYS A 78 5.09 7.62 -27.58
CA LYS A 78 3.93 6.71 -27.40
C LYS A 78 4.35 5.29 -27.10
N ASP A 79 5.33 4.77 -27.82
CA ASP A 79 5.89 3.43 -27.55
C ASP A 79 6.65 3.40 -26.23
N PHE A 80 7.46 4.43 -25.96
CA PHE A 80 8.19 4.54 -24.69
C PHE A 80 7.24 4.56 -23.50
N SER A 81 6.26 5.47 -23.47
CA SER A 81 5.33 5.65 -22.34
C SER A 81 4.42 4.45 -22.09
N SER A 82 4.24 3.57 -23.09
CA SER A 82 3.45 2.35 -22.96
C SER A 82 4.18 1.20 -22.28
N LYS A 83 5.50 1.30 -22.08
CA LYS A 83 6.33 0.28 -21.41
C LYS A 83 6.14 0.30 -19.89
N ASN A 84 6.95 -0.48 -19.18
CA ASN A 84 6.90 -0.50 -17.73
C ASN A 84 7.59 0.74 -17.16
N HIS A 85 6.90 1.49 -16.33
CA HIS A 85 7.40 2.72 -15.69
C HIS A 85 7.00 2.78 -14.22
N SER A 86 7.70 3.64 -13.47
CA SER A 86 7.39 3.93 -12.08
C SER A 86 6.15 4.82 -11.94
N ILE A 87 5.54 4.78 -10.76
CA ILE A 87 4.41 5.68 -10.46
C ILE A 87 4.81 7.16 -10.57
N HIS A 88 6.05 7.52 -10.25
CA HIS A 88 6.50 8.91 -10.37
C HIS A 88 6.56 9.38 -11.83
N PHE A 89 6.97 8.53 -12.76
CA PHE A 89 6.91 8.83 -14.20
C PHE A 89 5.48 9.13 -14.67
N LEU A 90 4.49 8.39 -14.18
CA LEU A 90 3.07 8.65 -14.48
C LEU A 90 2.55 9.97 -13.88
N LEU A 91 3.10 10.39 -12.76
CA LEU A 91 2.71 11.63 -12.06
C LEU A 91 3.44 12.86 -12.58
N LYS A 92 4.60 12.68 -13.20
CA LYS A 92 5.48 13.78 -13.62
C LYS A 92 4.82 14.77 -14.61
N PRO A 93 4.01 14.36 -15.60
CA PRO A 93 3.28 15.30 -16.46
C PRO A 93 2.32 16.22 -15.70
N LEU A 94 1.73 15.75 -14.59
CA LEU A 94 0.89 16.59 -13.73
C LEU A 94 1.72 17.56 -12.91
N GLU A 95 2.87 17.13 -12.44
CA GLU A 95 3.83 17.94 -11.69
C GLU A 95 4.36 19.11 -12.55
N ASP A 96 4.79 18.81 -13.77
CA ASP A 96 5.35 19.78 -14.71
C ASP A 96 4.26 20.56 -15.51
N GLY A 97 2.99 20.15 -15.38
CA GLY A 97 1.87 20.83 -16.03
C GLY A 97 1.84 20.66 -17.55
N THR A 98 2.43 19.61 -18.10
CA THR A 98 2.49 19.37 -19.55
C THR A 98 1.17 18.92 -20.15
N GLY A 99 0.24 18.41 -19.32
CA GLY A 99 -1.08 17.97 -19.77
C GLY A 99 -1.09 16.61 -20.48
N ASP A 100 0.04 15.89 -20.48
CA ASP A 100 0.11 14.55 -21.05
C ASP A 100 -0.70 13.56 -20.22
N ASP A 101 -1.43 12.69 -20.91
CA ASP A 101 -2.31 11.68 -20.32
C ASP A 101 -2.07 10.31 -20.97
N PHE A 102 -1.43 9.41 -20.22
CA PHE A 102 -1.13 8.04 -20.65
C PHE A 102 -1.16 7.07 -19.48
N LEU A 103 -1.19 5.77 -19.75
CA LEU A 103 -0.94 4.69 -18.81
C LEU A 103 0.23 3.85 -19.30
N SER A 104 1.14 3.55 -18.39
CA SER A 104 2.21 2.58 -18.62
C SER A 104 1.70 1.15 -18.37
N SER A 105 2.29 0.17 -19.05
CA SER A 105 1.97 -1.23 -18.77
C SER A 105 2.41 -1.61 -17.37
N PRO A 106 1.55 -2.23 -16.55
CA PRO A 106 1.97 -2.77 -15.26
C PRO A 106 2.94 -3.93 -15.45
N ILE A 107 3.77 -4.18 -14.46
CA ILE A 107 4.73 -5.28 -14.46
C ILE A 107 4.03 -6.52 -13.92
N ASN A 108 3.98 -7.58 -14.72
CA ASN A 108 3.41 -8.85 -14.27
C ASN A 108 4.37 -9.56 -13.30
N LEU A 109 3.87 -9.93 -12.12
CA LEU A 109 4.58 -10.72 -11.09
C LEU A 109 4.15 -12.19 -11.12
N ALA A 110 2.87 -12.44 -11.40
CA ALA A 110 2.27 -13.77 -11.49
C ALA A 110 0.90 -13.69 -12.19
N GLU A 111 0.28 -14.83 -12.39
CA GLU A 111 -1.12 -14.86 -12.82
C GLU A 111 -1.99 -14.04 -11.84
N ASN A 112 -2.76 -13.09 -12.38
CA ASN A 112 -3.62 -12.17 -11.66
C ASN A 112 -2.91 -11.19 -10.69
N LEU A 113 -1.58 -11.02 -10.77
CA LEU A 113 -0.84 -10.11 -9.91
C LEU A 113 0.14 -9.25 -10.70
N ASP A 114 -0.08 -7.96 -10.67
CA ASP A 114 0.75 -6.97 -11.32
C ASP A 114 1.21 -5.89 -10.32
N ILE A 115 2.25 -5.13 -10.70
CA ILE A 115 2.76 -3.99 -9.92
C ILE A 115 3.06 -2.78 -10.80
N ILE A 116 2.76 -1.59 -10.28
CA ILE A 116 3.38 -0.33 -10.69
C ILE A 116 4.45 0.00 -9.64
N PRO A 117 5.73 0.00 -10.01
CA PRO A 117 6.81 0.19 -9.06
C PRO A 117 6.91 1.63 -8.57
N GLY A 118 7.44 1.80 -7.38
CA GLY A 118 7.83 3.07 -6.81
C GLY A 118 9.15 3.60 -7.39
N ARG A 119 9.50 4.82 -6.98
CA ARG A 119 10.79 5.46 -7.28
C ARG A 119 11.17 6.38 -6.13
N LEU A 120 12.47 6.43 -5.79
CA LEU A 120 12.98 7.29 -4.70
C LEU A 120 12.58 8.76 -4.86
N SER A 121 12.55 9.25 -6.11
CA SER A 121 12.17 10.63 -6.43
C SER A 121 10.70 10.96 -6.18
N LEU A 122 9.84 9.99 -5.85
CA LEU A 122 8.44 10.22 -5.49
C LEU A 122 8.29 11.19 -4.30
N GLN A 123 9.32 11.35 -3.46
CA GLN A 123 9.36 12.37 -2.42
C GLN A 123 9.20 13.81 -2.95
N PHE A 124 9.62 14.07 -4.20
CA PHE A 124 9.44 15.39 -4.82
C PHE A 124 7.97 15.63 -5.17
N PHE A 125 7.26 14.60 -5.62
CA PHE A 125 5.82 14.68 -5.83
C PHE A 125 5.07 14.97 -4.52
N GLU A 126 5.47 14.39 -3.39
CA GLU A 126 4.91 14.74 -2.07
C GLU A 126 5.07 16.24 -1.77
N SER A 127 6.23 16.80 -2.09
CA SER A 127 6.47 18.25 -1.93
C SER A 127 5.54 19.07 -2.83
N THR A 128 5.32 18.62 -4.06
CA THR A 128 4.38 19.23 -5.01
C THR A 128 2.94 19.19 -4.47
N VAL A 129 2.48 18.05 -3.94
CA VAL A 129 1.16 17.93 -3.30
C VAL A 129 1.01 18.93 -2.17
N SER A 130 2.02 19.03 -1.29
CA SER A 130 2.02 19.95 -0.15
C SER A 130 1.91 21.42 -0.59
N GLN A 131 2.68 21.83 -1.59
CA GLN A 131 2.67 23.19 -2.12
C GLN A 131 1.34 23.53 -2.78
N ARG A 132 0.75 22.60 -3.54
CA ARG A 132 -0.51 22.80 -4.27
C ARG A 132 -1.77 22.63 -3.43
N TRP A 133 -1.62 22.18 -2.18
CA TRP A 133 -2.77 21.93 -1.33
C TRP A 133 -3.60 23.18 -1.09
N SER A 134 -2.98 24.32 -0.82
CA SER A 134 -3.69 25.60 -0.64
C SER A 134 -4.40 26.07 -1.91
N ASP A 135 -3.80 25.87 -3.08
CA ASP A 135 -4.36 26.28 -4.36
C ASP A 135 -5.62 25.47 -4.72
N ALA A 136 -5.73 24.23 -4.24
CA ALA A 136 -6.93 23.42 -4.45
C ALA A 136 -8.18 24.05 -3.82
N PHE A 137 -8.06 24.75 -2.68
CA PHE A 137 -9.19 25.48 -2.06
C PHE A 137 -9.63 26.72 -2.85
N THR A 138 -8.80 27.23 -3.76
CA THR A 138 -9.21 28.32 -4.67
C THR A 138 -9.85 27.80 -5.96
N GLY A 139 -10.04 26.49 -6.09
CA GLY A 139 -10.60 25.88 -7.30
C GLY A 139 -9.60 25.76 -8.45
N ASN A 140 -8.29 25.92 -8.20
CA ASN A 140 -7.25 25.79 -9.23
C ASN A 140 -7.28 24.40 -9.88
N PRO A 141 -7.54 24.29 -11.21
CA PRO A 141 -7.72 22.99 -11.86
C PRO A 141 -6.47 22.09 -11.83
N GLN A 142 -5.26 22.66 -11.88
CA GLN A 142 -4.02 21.90 -11.80
C GLN A 142 -3.83 21.32 -10.39
N ALA A 143 -4.05 22.14 -9.36
CA ALA A 143 -3.96 21.69 -7.97
C ALA A 143 -4.96 20.56 -7.67
N ILE A 144 -6.19 20.67 -8.17
CA ILE A 144 -7.22 19.65 -8.02
C ILE A 144 -6.80 18.33 -8.68
N ARG A 145 -6.23 18.38 -9.90
CA ARG A 145 -5.69 17.19 -10.58
C ARG A 145 -4.54 16.55 -9.81
N ILE A 146 -3.62 17.35 -9.25
CA ILE A 146 -2.53 16.85 -8.42
C ILE A 146 -3.07 16.14 -7.16
N VAL A 147 -4.01 16.76 -6.46
CA VAL A 147 -4.59 16.19 -5.22
C VAL A 147 -5.39 14.90 -5.50
N SER A 148 -6.06 14.80 -6.66
CA SER A 148 -6.84 13.61 -7.04
C SER A 148 -6.05 12.56 -7.82
N SER A 149 -4.79 12.82 -8.18
CA SER A 149 -4.00 12.06 -9.17
C SER A 149 -3.89 10.56 -8.86
N ILE A 150 -3.56 10.19 -7.62
CA ILE A 150 -3.39 8.78 -7.21
C ILE A 150 -4.71 8.02 -7.44
N ARG A 151 -5.83 8.61 -7.02
CA ARG A 151 -7.17 8.03 -7.25
C ARG A 151 -7.46 7.87 -8.73
N GLN A 152 -7.22 8.92 -9.53
CA GLN A 152 -7.48 8.92 -10.97
C GLN A 152 -6.64 7.86 -11.71
N ILE A 153 -5.36 7.74 -11.39
CA ILE A 153 -4.48 6.71 -11.96
C ILE A 153 -5.01 5.31 -11.59
N ALA A 154 -5.34 5.06 -10.33
CA ALA A 154 -5.86 3.78 -9.88
C ALA A 154 -7.19 3.41 -10.57
N GLU A 155 -8.13 4.36 -10.73
CA GLU A 155 -9.40 4.13 -11.44
C GLU A 155 -9.18 3.83 -12.92
N ARG A 156 -8.21 4.49 -13.58
CA ARG A 156 -7.86 4.20 -14.97
C ARG A 156 -7.30 2.80 -15.13
N TYR A 157 -6.39 2.36 -14.24
CA TYR A 157 -5.91 0.97 -14.24
C TYR A 157 -7.05 -0.02 -13.99
N THR A 158 -7.95 0.26 -13.06
CA THR A 158 -9.14 -0.57 -12.82
C THR A 158 -10.00 -0.69 -14.08
N LYS A 159 -10.23 0.42 -14.79
CA LYS A 159 -11.05 0.44 -16.02
C LYS A 159 -10.39 -0.34 -17.16
N GLU A 160 -9.09 -0.11 -17.39
CA GLU A 160 -8.33 -0.70 -18.50
C GLU A 160 -8.07 -2.19 -18.29
N TYR A 161 -7.54 -2.55 -17.11
CA TYR A 161 -7.07 -3.91 -16.84
C TYR A 161 -8.07 -4.76 -16.05
N LYS A 162 -9.20 -4.19 -15.59
CA LYS A 162 -10.25 -4.90 -14.83
C LYS A 162 -9.75 -5.51 -13.51
N TYR A 163 -8.94 -4.77 -12.75
CA TYR A 163 -8.51 -5.20 -11.43
C TYR A 163 -9.69 -5.25 -10.44
N ASP A 164 -9.77 -6.33 -9.66
CA ASP A 164 -10.71 -6.44 -8.53
C ASP A 164 -10.27 -5.50 -7.39
N TYR A 165 -8.97 -5.53 -7.07
CA TYR A 165 -8.38 -4.71 -6.02
C TYR A 165 -7.10 -4.04 -6.48
N ILE A 166 -6.94 -2.76 -6.10
CA ILE A 166 -5.67 -2.04 -6.13
C ILE A 166 -5.21 -1.87 -4.70
N LEU A 167 -4.07 -2.46 -4.36
CA LEU A 167 -3.49 -2.41 -3.02
C LEU A 167 -2.34 -1.41 -2.99
N ILE A 168 -2.47 -0.37 -2.17
CA ILE A 168 -1.52 0.74 -2.07
C ILE A 168 -0.63 0.54 -0.84
N ASP A 169 0.69 0.42 -1.05
CA ASP A 169 1.68 0.53 0.02
C ASP A 169 2.00 1.99 0.31
N THR A 170 2.03 2.36 1.59
CA THR A 170 2.22 3.74 2.03
C THR A 170 3.46 3.89 2.92
N SER A 171 4.07 5.06 2.89
CA SER A 171 5.20 5.39 3.77
C SER A 171 4.79 5.44 5.26
N PRO A 172 5.75 5.29 6.20
CA PRO A 172 5.47 5.45 7.64
C PRO A 172 5.46 6.94 8.03
N SER A 173 4.67 7.75 7.33
CA SER A 173 4.58 9.20 7.55
C SER A 173 3.13 9.65 7.72
N LEU A 174 2.94 10.90 8.15
CA LEU A 174 1.65 11.60 8.15
C LEU A 174 1.68 12.74 7.11
N GLY A 175 2.47 12.58 6.05
CA GLY A 175 2.65 13.55 4.99
C GLY A 175 1.49 13.62 4.00
N ASP A 176 1.60 14.56 3.07
CA ASP A 176 0.49 14.87 2.14
C ASP A 176 0.29 13.79 1.07
N LEU A 177 1.33 13.03 0.71
CA LEU A 177 1.17 11.87 -0.17
C LEU A 177 0.28 10.79 0.48
N ASN A 178 0.52 10.46 1.76
CA ASN A 178 -0.35 9.55 2.51
C ASN A 178 -1.75 10.12 2.73
N LYS A 179 -1.87 11.44 2.93
CA LYS A 179 -3.16 12.12 3.06
C LYS A 179 -4.03 11.89 1.82
N ILE A 180 -3.51 12.10 0.61
CA ILE A 180 -4.29 11.87 -0.61
C ILE A 180 -4.49 10.38 -0.90
N SER A 181 -3.49 9.53 -0.65
CA SER A 181 -3.57 8.09 -0.91
C SER A 181 -4.59 7.40 -0.02
N VAL A 182 -4.56 7.68 1.29
CA VAL A 182 -5.46 7.05 2.26
C VAL A 182 -6.86 7.65 2.20
N SER A 183 -6.99 9.00 2.24
CA SER A 183 -8.31 9.64 2.29
C SER A 183 -9.13 9.46 1.02
N LEU A 184 -8.48 9.21 -0.13
CA LEU A 184 -9.14 9.01 -1.42
C LEU A 184 -9.22 7.53 -1.83
N SER A 185 -8.79 6.60 -0.97
CA SER A 185 -9.06 5.16 -1.13
C SER A 185 -10.52 4.85 -0.78
N ASP A 186 -10.99 3.68 -1.22
CA ASP A 186 -12.31 3.17 -0.81
C ASP A 186 -12.25 2.62 0.62
N ALA A 187 -11.13 1.95 0.96
CA ALA A 187 -10.89 1.39 2.28
C ALA A 187 -9.42 1.50 2.71
N PHE A 188 -9.19 1.37 4.01
CA PHE A 188 -7.85 1.18 4.56
C PHE A 188 -7.89 0.24 5.77
N PHE A 189 -6.73 -0.33 6.10
CA PHE A 189 -6.53 -1.10 7.33
C PHE A 189 -5.20 -0.77 7.98
N VAL A 190 -5.09 -1.08 9.28
CA VAL A 190 -3.95 -0.65 10.12
C VAL A 190 -3.18 -1.86 10.65
N PRO A 191 -2.00 -2.17 10.11
CA PRO A 191 -1.14 -3.17 10.72
C PRO A 191 -0.51 -2.64 12.01
N CYS A 192 -0.53 -3.43 13.06
CA CYS A 192 -0.05 -3.09 14.39
C CYS A 192 0.91 -4.15 14.91
N SER A 193 2.02 -3.74 15.52
CA SER A 193 2.80 -4.61 16.39
C SER A 193 2.23 -4.53 17.81
N PRO A 194 2.29 -5.60 18.62
CA PRO A 194 1.79 -5.60 19.99
C PRO A 194 2.75 -4.87 20.94
N ASP A 195 2.87 -3.56 20.76
CA ASP A 195 3.76 -2.71 21.55
C ASP A 195 3.15 -1.29 21.77
N ILE A 196 3.77 -0.55 22.69
CA ILE A 196 3.30 0.78 23.06
C ILE A 196 3.31 1.79 21.90
N PHE A 197 4.26 1.66 20.96
CA PHE A 197 4.36 2.58 19.84
C PHE A 197 3.19 2.43 18.85
N SER A 198 2.62 1.22 18.71
CA SER A 198 1.40 1.02 17.93
C SER A 198 0.20 1.74 18.55
N ILE A 199 0.10 1.80 19.86
CA ILE A 199 -0.93 2.55 20.58
C ILE A 199 -0.84 4.05 20.29
N TYR A 200 0.36 4.62 20.43
CA TYR A 200 0.58 6.02 20.08
C TYR A 200 0.40 6.30 18.59
N GLY A 201 0.79 5.34 17.74
CA GLY A 201 0.55 5.39 16.30
C GLY A 201 -0.93 5.55 15.96
N ILE A 202 -1.80 4.75 16.57
CA ILE A 202 -3.27 4.83 16.38
C ILE A 202 -3.81 6.21 16.79
N LYS A 203 -3.34 6.79 17.91
CA LYS A 203 -3.73 8.14 18.31
C LYS A 203 -3.35 9.20 17.28
N ASN A 204 -2.15 9.10 16.73
CA ASN A 204 -1.69 10.02 15.70
C ASN A 204 -2.44 9.84 14.38
N ILE A 205 -2.70 8.60 13.98
CA ILE A 205 -3.52 8.25 12.80
C ILE A 205 -4.91 8.87 12.94
N GLY A 206 -5.58 8.68 14.08
CA GLY A 206 -6.93 9.20 14.32
C GLY A 206 -6.99 10.72 14.18
N LYS A 207 -6.08 11.45 14.83
CA LYS A 207 -5.98 12.91 14.71
C LYS A 207 -5.71 13.38 13.28
N SER A 208 -4.87 12.65 12.55
CA SER A 208 -4.54 13.01 11.17
C SER A 208 -5.71 12.72 10.24
N LEU A 209 -6.38 11.58 10.36
CA LEU A 209 -7.57 11.25 9.59
C LEU A 209 -8.68 12.28 9.79
N GLU A 210 -8.98 12.64 11.05
CA GLU A 210 -9.98 13.67 11.34
C GLU A 210 -9.67 15.00 10.63
N ARG A 211 -8.40 15.44 10.71
CA ARG A 211 -7.95 16.66 10.04
C ARG A 211 -8.03 16.54 8.51
N TRP A 212 -7.59 15.39 7.95
CA TRP A 212 -7.59 15.14 6.51
C TRP A 212 -9.01 15.12 5.94
N ILE A 213 -9.93 14.39 6.57
CA ILE A 213 -11.32 14.32 6.14
C ILE A 213 -11.98 15.69 6.22
N ARG A 214 -11.76 16.47 7.29
CA ARG A 214 -12.26 17.84 7.41
C ARG A 214 -11.75 18.72 6.26
N ASN A 215 -10.48 18.59 5.89
CA ASN A 215 -9.92 19.33 4.76
C ASN A 215 -10.62 18.96 3.44
N PHE A 216 -10.85 17.67 3.20
CA PHE A 216 -11.60 17.22 2.03
C PHE A 216 -13.05 17.67 2.04
N ASP A 217 -13.73 17.64 3.17
CA ASP A 217 -15.12 18.14 3.30
C ASP A 217 -15.25 19.62 2.94
N ILE A 218 -14.25 20.43 3.34
CA ILE A 218 -14.21 21.85 2.96
C ILE A 218 -13.95 21.99 1.46
N LEU A 219 -12.93 21.26 0.96
CA LEU A 219 -12.58 21.27 -0.46
C LEU A 219 -13.78 20.90 -1.34
N PHE A 220 -14.48 19.81 -1.03
CA PHE A 220 -15.61 19.33 -1.82
C PHE A 220 -16.76 20.31 -1.93
N LYS A 221 -16.97 21.18 -0.93
CA LYS A 221 -17.98 22.25 -0.96
C LYS A 221 -17.62 23.41 -1.91
N LEU A 222 -16.35 23.52 -2.27
CA LEU A 222 -15.85 24.58 -3.14
C LEU A 222 -15.72 24.15 -4.61
N LEU A 223 -15.75 22.84 -4.89
CA LEU A 223 -15.57 22.29 -6.22
C LEU A 223 -16.83 22.41 -7.08
N SER A 224 -16.64 22.63 -8.37
CA SER A 224 -17.69 22.37 -9.36
C SER A 224 -18.00 20.89 -9.46
N GLN A 225 -19.16 20.52 -10.01
CA GLN A 225 -19.53 19.11 -10.17
C GLN A 225 -18.47 18.32 -10.95
N THR A 226 -17.98 18.86 -12.07
CA THR A 226 -16.94 18.21 -12.89
C THR A 226 -15.63 17.97 -12.11
N GLN A 227 -15.26 18.91 -11.23
CA GLN A 227 -14.10 18.74 -10.36
C GLN A 227 -14.37 17.73 -9.25
N ARG A 228 -15.59 17.72 -8.70
CA ARG A 228 -15.98 16.77 -7.65
C ARG A 228 -15.98 15.32 -8.15
N ASP A 229 -16.28 15.10 -9.43
CA ASP A 229 -16.28 13.78 -10.06
C ASP A 229 -14.87 13.16 -10.16
N LEU A 230 -13.81 13.95 -9.94
CA LEU A 230 -12.43 13.44 -9.83
C LEU A 230 -12.13 12.74 -8.47
N PHE A 231 -13.03 12.82 -7.51
CA PHE A 231 -12.87 12.30 -6.16
C PHE A 231 -13.88 11.19 -5.84
N PRO A 232 -13.59 10.33 -4.84
CA PRO A 232 -14.55 9.31 -4.43
C PRO A 232 -15.86 9.94 -3.93
N GLN A 233 -16.99 9.28 -4.19
CA GLN A 233 -18.30 9.77 -3.74
C GLN A 233 -18.54 9.48 -2.24
N LYS A 234 -17.84 8.49 -1.70
CA LYS A 234 -17.92 8.11 -0.28
C LYS A 234 -16.60 8.40 0.42
N LEU A 235 -16.65 8.62 1.72
CA LEU A 235 -15.45 8.68 2.56
C LEU A 235 -14.79 7.30 2.66
N VAL A 236 -13.47 7.30 2.80
CA VAL A 236 -12.69 6.08 3.05
C VAL A 236 -13.20 5.34 4.28
N LYS A 237 -13.20 4.00 4.24
CA LYS A 237 -13.64 3.15 5.34
C LYS A 237 -12.52 2.36 5.97
N LEU A 238 -12.46 2.37 7.31
CA LEU A 238 -11.60 1.48 8.07
C LEU A 238 -12.23 0.09 8.10
N ILE A 239 -11.56 -0.90 7.54
CA ILE A 239 -12.00 -2.31 7.59
C ILE A 239 -11.44 -3.08 8.80
N GLY A 240 -10.58 -2.46 9.58
CA GLY A 240 -10.05 -3.02 10.81
C GLY A 240 -8.54 -2.84 10.96
N TYR A 241 -7.99 -3.61 11.89
CA TYR A 241 -6.55 -3.66 12.14
C TYR A 241 -6.05 -5.11 12.04
N THR A 242 -4.75 -5.29 11.94
CA THR A 242 -4.16 -6.62 12.06
C THR A 242 -2.94 -6.57 12.95
N LEU A 243 -2.84 -7.54 13.87
CA LEU A 243 -1.64 -7.78 14.65
C LEU A 243 -0.61 -8.50 13.80
N TYR A 244 0.62 -8.02 13.81
CA TYR A 244 1.70 -8.55 12.99
C TYR A 244 3.05 -8.50 13.71
N LYS A 245 3.95 -9.43 13.41
CA LYS A 245 5.31 -9.54 14.01
C LYS A 245 5.34 -9.76 15.53
N ALA A 246 4.35 -10.43 16.11
CA ALA A 246 4.44 -10.87 17.49
C ALA A 246 5.40 -12.07 17.62
N GLN A 247 6.17 -12.11 18.70
CA GLN A 247 7.03 -13.25 18.99
C GLN A 247 6.34 -14.21 19.97
N ARG A 248 6.24 -15.49 19.61
CA ARG A 248 5.76 -16.51 20.54
C ARG A 248 6.70 -16.64 21.74
N ARG A 249 6.12 -16.88 22.91
CA ARG A 249 6.86 -17.20 24.12
C ARG A 249 6.33 -18.47 24.74
N ALA A 250 7.15 -19.50 24.76
CA ALA A 250 6.83 -20.76 25.42
C ALA A 250 6.45 -20.52 26.89
N GLY A 251 5.39 -21.16 27.36
CA GLY A 251 4.89 -21.04 28.74
C GLY A 251 4.04 -19.78 29.01
N SER A 252 3.77 -18.94 28.02
CA SER A 252 2.78 -17.87 28.16
C SER A 252 1.38 -18.44 28.32
N ARG A 253 0.61 -17.87 29.27
CA ARG A 253 -0.76 -18.32 29.58
C ARG A 253 -1.86 -17.52 28.86
N ASN A 254 -1.50 -16.42 28.16
CA ASN A 254 -2.47 -15.64 27.43
C ASN A 254 -2.88 -16.29 26.10
N PRO A 255 -4.05 -15.95 25.55
CA PRO A 255 -4.58 -16.55 24.33
C PRO A 255 -3.70 -16.41 23.09
N LEU A 256 -2.81 -15.39 23.06
CA LEU A 256 -1.89 -15.14 21.94
C LEU A 256 -0.52 -15.77 22.13
N GLU A 257 -0.26 -16.49 23.24
CA GLU A 257 1.05 -17.14 23.50
C GLU A 257 2.26 -16.20 23.32
N ILE A 258 2.13 -14.94 23.71
CA ILE A 258 3.16 -13.90 23.60
C ILE A 258 3.54 -13.37 25.00
N PRO A 259 4.65 -12.62 25.16
CA PRO A 259 4.99 -11.98 26.44
C PRO A 259 3.81 -11.15 26.97
N GLN A 260 3.57 -11.19 28.29
CA GLN A 260 2.40 -10.54 28.91
C GLN A 260 2.32 -9.02 28.62
N ALA A 261 3.47 -8.33 28.60
CA ALA A 261 3.50 -6.92 28.25
C ALA A 261 3.00 -6.64 26.82
N HIS A 262 3.37 -7.50 25.88
CA HIS A 262 2.90 -7.42 24.49
C HIS A 262 1.41 -7.76 24.40
N TYR A 263 0.94 -8.74 25.16
CA TYR A 263 -0.47 -9.10 25.21
C TYR A 263 -1.33 -7.94 25.71
N ASN A 264 -0.92 -7.25 26.77
CA ASN A 264 -1.63 -6.08 27.28
C ASN A 264 -1.74 -4.97 26.24
N HIS A 265 -0.71 -4.76 25.41
CA HIS A 265 -0.78 -3.82 24.30
C HIS A 265 -1.71 -4.30 23.18
N ALA A 266 -1.67 -5.59 22.83
CA ALA A 266 -2.57 -6.16 21.83
C ALA A 266 -4.04 -6.02 22.23
N GLU A 267 -4.40 -6.26 23.49
CA GLU A 267 -5.77 -6.05 24.03
C GLU A 267 -6.18 -4.58 24.03
N ALA A 268 -5.24 -3.65 24.17
CA ALA A 268 -5.55 -2.23 24.17
C ALA A 268 -5.83 -1.66 22.76
N ILE A 269 -5.28 -2.28 21.69
CA ILE A 269 -5.40 -1.77 20.31
C ILE A 269 -6.85 -1.53 19.87
N PRO A 270 -7.81 -2.46 19.97
CA PRO A 270 -9.19 -2.21 19.54
C PRO A 270 -9.85 -1.09 20.34
N LYS A 271 -9.52 -0.94 21.62
CA LYS A 271 -10.02 0.17 22.45
C LYS A 271 -9.45 1.51 21.96
N GLU A 272 -8.16 1.55 21.64
CA GLU A 272 -7.51 2.77 21.14
C GLU A 272 -8.02 3.16 19.74
N ILE A 273 -8.34 2.19 18.88
CA ILE A 273 -9.00 2.47 17.60
C ILE A 273 -10.35 3.14 17.84
N LYS A 274 -11.19 2.56 18.71
CA LYS A 274 -12.50 3.15 19.05
C LYS A 274 -12.41 4.55 19.65
N ASN A 275 -11.41 4.81 20.46
CA ASN A 275 -11.26 6.09 21.13
C ASN A 275 -10.71 7.20 20.23
N ASN A 276 -9.98 6.84 19.16
CA ASN A 276 -9.22 7.83 18.39
C ASN A 276 -9.59 7.92 16.92
N ILE A 277 -10.10 6.86 16.29
CA ILE A 277 -10.56 6.91 14.90
C ILE A 277 -12.07 7.15 14.89
N PRO A 278 -12.58 8.16 14.16
CA PRO A 278 -14.01 8.47 14.11
C PRO A 278 -14.85 7.29 13.62
N GLU A 279 -15.96 7.01 14.34
CA GLU A 279 -16.83 5.86 14.05
C GLU A 279 -17.46 5.93 12.64
N TYR A 280 -17.73 7.13 12.13
CA TYR A 280 -18.28 7.30 10.79
C TYR A 280 -17.33 6.83 9.67
N LEU A 281 -16.05 6.58 10.00
CA LEU A 281 -15.08 5.97 9.07
C LEU A 281 -15.08 4.45 9.14
N TYR A 282 -15.78 3.80 10.05
CA TYR A 282 -15.77 2.34 10.09
C TYR A 282 -16.63 1.75 8.96
N ALA A 283 -16.15 0.67 8.37
CA ALA A 283 -17.00 -0.24 7.61
C ALA A 283 -17.98 -0.93 8.57
N ASP A 284 -19.02 -1.54 8.04
CA ASP A 284 -19.97 -2.31 8.85
C ASP A 284 -19.39 -3.67 9.25
N VAL A 285 -18.34 -3.65 10.08
CA VAL A 285 -17.60 -4.82 10.55
C VAL A 285 -17.22 -4.70 12.02
N ASP A 286 -17.03 -5.82 12.72
CA ASP A 286 -16.53 -5.77 14.10
C ASP A 286 -15.04 -5.42 14.13
N ILE A 287 -14.74 -4.17 14.43
CA ILE A 287 -13.37 -3.65 14.56
C ILE A 287 -12.65 -4.12 15.84
N LYS A 288 -13.34 -4.85 16.75
CA LYS A 288 -12.66 -5.42 17.93
C LYS A 288 -11.82 -6.64 17.56
N GLU A 289 -12.19 -7.31 16.47
CA GLU A 289 -11.49 -8.48 16.00
C GLU A 289 -10.37 -8.11 15.02
N ASN A 290 -9.23 -8.75 15.21
CA ASN A 290 -8.06 -8.65 14.35
C ASN A 290 -8.35 -9.30 12.99
N ILE A 291 -8.08 -8.62 11.89
CA ILE A 291 -8.24 -9.18 10.53
C ILE A 291 -7.39 -10.46 10.43
N GLY A 292 -8.01 -11.55 9.97
CA GLY A 292 -7.38 -12.86 9.88
C GLY A 292 -7.19 -13.57 11.20
N GLY A 293 -7.78 -13.08 12.28
CA GLY A 293 -7.70 -13.72 13.61
C GLY A 293 -6.25 -13.93 14.04
N LYS A 294 -5.83 -15.18 14.28
CA LYS A 294 -4.45 -15.52 14.68
C LYS A 294 -3.54 -15.90 13.51
N SER A 295 -4.03 -15.93 12.29
CA SER A 295 -3.34 -16.54 11.16
C SER A 295 -1.95 -15.96 10.88
N ILE A 296 -1.80 -14.63 10.95
CA ILE A 296 -0.56 -13.92 10.58
C ILE A 296 0.10 -13.15 11.72
N ILE A 297 -0.36 -13.33 12.96
CA ILE A 297 0.13 -12.55 14.11
C ILE A 297 1.64 -12.72 14.33
N TYR A 298 2.13 -13.94 14.18
CA TYR A 298 3.50 -14.28 14.58
C TYR A 298 4.53 -13.91 13.53
N THR A 299 5.73 -13.59 14.02
CA THR A 299 6.89 -13.38 13.15
C THR A 299 7.29 -14.68 12.45
N ASN A 300 7.66 -14.57 11.18
CA ASN A 300 8.18 -15.68 10.39
C ASN A 300 9.73 -15.67 10.33
N ASN A 301 10.38 -15.14 11.35
CA ASN A 301 11.85 -15.09 11.47
C ASN A 301 12.53 -14.50 10.20
N THR A 302 13.34 -15.30 9.51
CA THR A 302 14.08 -14.92 8.31
C THR A 302 13.28 -15.09 7.01
N PHE A 303 12.08 -15.67 7.04
CA PHE A 303 11.29 -15.92 5.82
C PHE A 303 10.94 -14.67 5.01
N PRO A 304 10.60 -13.52 5.63
CA PRO A 304 10.40 -12.29 4.88
C PRO A 304 11.64 -11.81 4.13
N SER A 305 12.84 -11.97 4.72
CA SER A 305 14.10 -11.61 4.06
C SER A 305 14.42 -12.55 2.89
N MET A 306 14.14 -13.85 3.04
CA MET A 306 14.24 -14.81 1.94
C MET A 306 13.22 -14.52 0.84
N SER A 307 11.98 -14.17 1.22
CA SER A 307 10.94 -13.74 0.27
C SER A 307 11.39 -12.53 -0.55
N GLN A 308 12.03 -11.55 0.06
CA GLN A 308 12.60 -10.39 -0.62
C GLN A 308 13.77 -10.78 -1.54
N ARG A 309 14.71 -11.58 -1.05
CA ARG A 309 15.89 -12.01 -1.82
C ARG A 309 15.53 -12.75 -3.10
N TYR A 310 14.47 -13.56 -3.07
CA TYR A 310 14.02 -14.35 -4.21
C TYR A 310 12.80 -13.76 -4.93
N HIS A 311 12.33 -12.56 -4.56
CA HIS A 311 11.18 -11.84 -5.14
C HIS A 311 9.93 -12.72 -5.28
N ARG A 312 9.66 -13.57 -4.25
CA ARG A 312 8.55 -14.52 -4.22
C ARG A 312 7.88 -14.50 -2.85
N PRO A 313 6.58 -14.81 -2.74
CA PRO A 313 5.97 -14.95 -1.43
C PRO A 313 6.63 -16.09 -0.65
N MET A 314 6.64 -16.00 0.67
CA MET A 314 7.33 -16.94 1.55
C MET A 314 7.08 -18.41 1.16
N TRP A 315 5.83 -18.78 0.88
CA TRP A 315 5.47 -20.17 0.53
C TRP A 315 5.96 -20.65 -0.84
N ARG A 316 6.46 -19.76 -1.69
CA ARG A 316 7.07 -20.11 -2.99
C ARG A 316 8.59 -20.08 -2.96
N VAL A 317 9.21 -19.57 -1.91
CA VAL A 317 10.68 -19.55 -1.75
C VAL A 317 11.29 -20.96 -1.89
N PRO A 318 10.74 -22.04 -1.29
CA PRO A 318 11.31 -23.38 -1.44
C PRO A 318 11.31 -23.96 -2.87
N ASN A 319 10.65 -23.28 -3.80
CA ASN A 319 10.59 -23.64 -5.22
C ASN A 319 11.39 -22.66 -6.11
N ALA A 320 12.17 -21.76 -5.50
CA ALA A 320 13.09 -20.89 -6.22
C ALA A 320 14.38 -21.65 -6.59
N ASP A 321 15.14 -21.09 -7.53
CA ASP A 321 16.52 -21.48 -7.74
C ASP A 321 17.37 -20.88 -6.62
N LEU A 322 17.63 -21.69 -5.59
CA LEU A 322 18.22 -21.25 -4.34
C LEU A 322 19.77 -21.21 -4.45
N ASP A 323 20.35 -20.16 -3.94
CA ASP A 323 21.79 -20.13 -3.71
C ASP A 323 22.24 -21.25 -2.76
N ARG A 324 23.46 -21.75 -2.92
CA ARG A 324 24.00 -22.87 -2.12
C ARG A 324 23.92 -22.62 -0.61
N ASP A 325 24.16 -21.39 -0.19
CA ASP A 325 24.17 -21.00 1.22
C ASP A 325 22.77 -21.00 1.83
N ASP A 326 21.72 -20.73 1.03
CA ASP A 326 20.34 -20.68 1.46
C ASP A 326 19.64 -22.04 1.38
N ALA A 327 20.05 -22.90 0.44
CA ALA A 327 19.38 -24.14 0.12
C ALA A 327 19.19 -25.07 1.35
N GLY A 328 20.22 -25.19 2.20
CA GLY A 328 20.15 -25.99 3.42
C GLY A 328 19.10 -25.46 4.41
N THR A 329 19.13 -24.17 4.67
CA THR A 329 18.20 -23.50 5.60
C THR A 329 16.76 -23.52 5.10
N VAL A 330 16.54 -23.24 3.83
CA VAL A 330 15.19 -23.22 3.22
C VAL A 330 14.62 -24.63 3.17
N THR A 331 15.43 -25.64 2.76
CA THR A 331 14.98 -27.05 2.69
C THR A 331 14.63 -27.58 4.07
N GLY A 332 15.45 -27.29 5.09
CA GLY A 332 15.19 -27.71 6.47
C GLY A 332 13.92 -27.12 7.08
N ASN A 333 13.46 -25.97 6.57
CA ASN A 333 12.25 -25.29 7.04
C ASN A 333 11.09 -25.32 6.01
N ARG A 334 11.16 -26.20 4.99
CA ARG A 334 10.21 -26.23 3.87
C ARG A 334 8.73 -26.28 4.30
N SER A 335 8.40 -27.11 5.29
CA SER A 335 7.03 -27.22 5.81
C SER A 335 6.53 -25.89 6.39
N MET A 336 7.37 -25.19 7.15
CA MET A 336 7.03 -23.90 7.75
C MET A 336 6.81 -22.81 6.70
N TYR A 337 7.63 -22.80 5.63
CA TYR A 337 7.40 -21.92 4.49
C TYR A 337 6.03 -22.17 3.84
N ILE A 338 5.68 -23.43 3.62
CA ILE A 338 4.39 -23.82 3.03
C ILE A 338 3.21 -23.46 3.94
N GLU A 339 3.35 -23.62 5.25
CA GLU A 339 2.32 -23.24 6.22
C GLU A 339 1.97 -21.75 6.18
N THR A 340 2.92 -20.88 5.81
CA THR A 340 2.63 -19.46 5.64
C THR A 340 1.56 -19.21 4.59
N LYS A 341 1.45 -20.04 3.56
CA LYS A 341 0.38 -19.96 2.56
C LYS A 341 -1.01 -20.05 3.19
N LYS A 342 -1.22 -21.07 4.05
CA LYS A 342 -2.51 -21.25 4.72
C LYS A 342 -2.86 -20.03 5.56
N ALA A 343 -1.88 -19.52 6.32
CA ALA A 343 -2.07 -18.33 7.15
C ALA A 343 -2.50 -17.10 6.33
N TYR A 344 -1.83 -16.82 5.22
CA TYR A 344 -2.18 -15.69 4.36
C TYR A 344 -3.47 -15.89 3.57
N LEU A 345 -3.84 -17.12 3.20
CA LEU A 345 -5.15 -17.41 2.61
C LEU A 345 -6.30 -17.20 3.60
N GLU A 346 -6.13 -17.57 4.87
CA GLU A 346 -7.10 -17.29 5.94
C GLU A 346 -7.25 -15.78 6.17
N PHE A 347 -6.13 -15.06 6.22
CA PHE A 347 -6.12 -13.60 6.29
C PHE A 347 -6.85 -12.96 5.09
N ALA A 348 -6.57 -13.41 3.87
CA ALA A 348 -7.19 -12.90 2.66
C ALA A 348 -8.70 -13.16 2.59
N LYS A 349 -9.18 -14.28 3.15
CA LYS A 349 -10.62 -14.57 3.25
C LYS A 349 -11.35 -13.57 4.13
N ASP A 350 -10.86 -13.35 5.37
CA ASP A 350 -11.46 -12.37 6.29
C ASP A 350 -11.33 -10.94 5.73
N PHE A 351 -10.19 -10.61 5.11
CA PHE A 351 -10.02 -9.35 4.41
C PHE A 351 -11.10 -9.13 3.33
N MET A 352 -11.37 -10.11 2.46
CA MET A 352 -12.41 -10.01 1.44
C MET A 352 -13.80 -9.89 2.03
N GLU A 353 -14.11 -10.62 3.10
CA GLU A 353 -15.37 -10.51 3.82
C GLU A 353 -15.58 -9.07 4.31
N ARG A 354 -14.59 -8.50 4.99
CA ARG A 354 -14.67 -7.11 5.50
C ARG A 354 -14.78 -6.06 4.39
N ILE A 355 -14.10 -6.27 3.28
CA ILE A 355 -14.20 -5.39 2.09
C ILE A 355 -15.61 -5.41 1.48
N SER A 356 -16.35 -6.50 1.59
CA SER A 356 -17.74 -6.57 1.08
C SER A 356 -18.71 -5.67 1.84
N HIS A 357 -18.31 -5.11 2.98
CA HIS A 357 -19.09 -4.18 3.82
C HIS A 357 -18.70 -2.69 3.59
N VAL A 358 -17.91 -2.37 2.57
CA VAL A 358 -17.55 -1.01 2.16
C VAL A 358 -18.46 -0.52 1.03
#